data_d1882dd1180a362139676b70932b8e4f
#
_entry.id   d1882dd1180a362139676b70932b8e4f
#
_cell.length_a   1.000
_cell.length_b   1.000
_cell.length_c   1.000
_cell.angle_alpha   90.00
_cell.angle_beta   90.00
_cell.angle_gamma   90.00
#
_symmetry.space_group_name_H-M   'P 1'
#
loop_
_entity.id
_entity.type
_entity.pdbx_description
1 polymer ?
#
loop_
_entity_poly.entity_id
_entity_poly.type
_entity_poly.pdbx_seq_one_letter_code
_entity_poly.pdbx_strand_id
1 'polypeptide(L)'
;MVVLGLDVSTAITGYCLLDFTASVNERLLLADAIVTSRIKDPYSKAAAVRCIFNDLKDQFDIDKIVVEENLQAFRRGFSSAKTLSTLARFNGVISFLAEDVIGAPVTMVNVNNARSLAGIKIDRKSDLSIKEQVLNSIKNVPEFQGFFWPTKTLKSGPRKGKTIDAPECFDIADAAVVCLAAIMLEQ
;
A
#
# COMPACT_ATOMS: atom_id res chain seq x y z
N MET A 1 -5.21 7.60 17.46
CA MET A 1 -4.11 6.72 17.01
C MET A 1 -3.93 6.93 15.52
N VAL A 2 -2.76 7.42 15.14
CA VAL A 2 -2.37 7.61 13.74
C VAL A 2 -1.60 6.38 13.26
N VAL A 3 -2.07 5.75 12.18
CA VAL A 3 -1.51 4.52 11.64
C VAL A 3 -1.00 4.75 10.22
N LEU A 4 0.22 4.29 9.95
CA LEU A 4 0.79 4.22 8.61
C LEU A 4 0.68 2.79 8.07
N GLY A 5 -0.08 2.60 7.00
CA GLY A 5 -0.14 1.36 6.22
C GLY A 5 0.82 1.40 5.04
N LEU A 6 1.54 0.30 4.80
CA LEU A 6 2.51 0.18 3.72
C LEU A 6 2.26 -1.09 2.89
N ASP A 7 2.15 -0.94 1.56
CA ASP A 7 2.30 -2.02 0.58
C ASP A 7 3.64 -1.85 -0.13
N VAL A 8 4.61 -2.74 0.18
CA VAL A 8 6.01 -2.59 -0.25
C VAL A 8 6.33 -3.45 -1.45
N SER A 9 6.71 -2.83 -2.55
CA SER A 9 7.30 -3.52 -3.70
C SER A 9 8.55 -2.82 -4.23
N THR A 10 9.33 -3.51 -5.05
CA THR A 10 10.55 -2.94 -5.64
C THR A 10 10.27 -1.92 -6.75
N ALA A 11 9.04 -1.76 -7.20
CA ALA A 11 8.66 -0.85 -8.25
C ALA A 11 7.85 0.35 -7.74
N ILE A 12 6.92 0.07 -6.84
CA ILE A 12 6.02 1.07 -6.25
C ILE A 12 5.81 0.67 -4.80
N THR A 13 5.93 1.61 -3.87
CA THR A 13 5.51 1.41 -2.48
C THR A 13 4.31 2.31 -2.20
N GLY A 14 3.15 1.71 -2.03
CA GLY A 14 1.94 2.42 -1.60
C GLY A 14 2.01 2.74 -0.11
N TYR A 15 1.48 3.89 0.29
CA TYR A 15 1.33 4.25 1.69
C TYR A 15 0.00 4.97 1.96
N CYS A 16 -0.54 4.74 3.14
CA CYS A 16 -1.77 5.34 3.60
C CYS A 16 -1.64 5.70 5.08
N LEU A 17 -2.07 6.90 5.46
CA LEU A 17 -2.03 7.39 6.83
C LEU A 17 -3.46 7.71 7.28
N LEU A 18 -3.93 7.03 8.32
CA LEU A 18 -5.25 7.24 8.91
C LEU A 18 -5.15 7.64 10.38
N ASP A 19 -5.91 8.65 10.78
CA ASP A 19 -6.14 8.98 12.19
C ASP A 19 -7.45 8.36 12.69
N PHE A 20 -7.35 7.31 13.47
CA PHE A 20 -8.53 6.63 14.05
C PHE A 20 -9.16 7.37 15.24
N THR A 21 -8.61 8.51 15.67
CA THR A 21 -9.26 9.38 16.67
C THR A 21 -10.24 10.36 16.03
N ALA A 22 -10.08 10.62 14.73
CA ALA A 22 -10.96 11.48 13.95
C ALA A 22 -12.29 10.79 13.57
N SER A 23 -13.26 11.59 13.18
CA SER A 23 -14.50 11.07 12.58
C SER A 23 -14.21 10.33 11.27
N VAL A 24 -15.01 9.32 10.93
CA VAL A 24 -14.74 8.41 9.79
C VAL A 24 -14.37 9.14 8.49
N ASN A 25 -15.07 10.24 8.19
CA ASN A 25 -14.84 11.01 6.96
C ASN A 25 -13.58 11.91 7.03
N GLU A 26 -12.98 12.06 8.19
CA GLU A 26 -11.79 12.91 8.44
C GLU A 26 -10.55 12.08 8.78
N ARG A 27 -10.68 10.76 8.81
CA ARG A 27 -9.57 9.85 9.16
C ARG A 27 -8.42 9.90 8.17
N LEU A 28 -8.71 10.06 6.87
CA LEU A 28 -7.67 10.04 5.85
C LEU A 28 -6.83 11.31 5.94
N LEU A 29 -5.60 11.17 6.43
CA LEU A 29 -4.63 12.25 6.47
C LEU A 29 -3.85 12.34 5.15
N LEU A 30 -3.43 11.18 4.62
CA LEU A 30 -2.64 11.11 3.39
C LEU A 30 -2.73 9.71 2.79
N ALA A 31 -2.76 9.61 1.46
CA ALA A 31 -2.50 8.37 0.75
C ALA A 31 -1.81 8.67 -0.58
N ASP A 32 -0.73 7.96 -0.88
CA ASP A 32 0.04 8.16 -2.11
C ASP A 32 0.94 6.95 -2.38
N ALA A 33 1.78 7.02 -3.40
CA ALA A 33 2.70 5.95 -3.77
C ALA A 33 4.08 6.48 -4.18
N ILE A 34 5.12 5.80 -3.74
CA ILE A 34 6.52 6.10 -4.05
C ILE A 34 6.94 5.26 -5.26
N VAL A 35 7.07 5.88 -6.42
CA VAL A 35 7.43 5.19 -7.67
C VAL A 35 8.95 5.10 -7.80
N THR A 36 9.49 3.89 -7.63
CA THR A 36 10.94 3.60 -7.72
C THR A 36 11.30 2.74 -8.93
N SER A 37 10.35 2.48 -9.84
CA SER A 37 10.54 1.59 -11.00
C SER A 37 11.69 2.00 -11.92
N ARG A 38 12.03 3.30 -12.01
CA ARG A 38 13.13 3.82 -12.82
C ARG A 38 14.50 3.75 -12.13
N ILE A 39 14.53 3.52 -10.82
CA ILE A 39 15.76 3.37 -10.05
C ILE A 39 16.18 1.90 -10.12
N LYS A 40 17.42 1.61 -10.55
CA LYS A 40 17.90 0.23 -10.71
C LYS A 40 18.44 -0.33 -9.41
N ASP A 41 19.21 0.47 -8.69
CA ASP A 41 19.88 0.05 -7.47
C ASP A 41 18.91 -0.03 -6.27
N PRO A 42 18.84 -1.15 -5.54
CA PRO A 42 17.92 -1.32 -4.42
C PRO A 42 18.18 -0.37 -3.24
N TYR A 43 19.44 0.00 -3.01
CA TYR A 43 19.78 0.94 -1.93
C TYR A 43 19.34 2.37 -2.27
N SER A 44 19.47 2.77 -3.54
CA SER A 44 18.94 4.05 -4.03
C SER A 44 17.41 4.10 -3.97
N LYS A 45 16.73 2.96 -4.20
CA LYS A 45 15.28 2.85 -3.98
C LYS A 45 14.92 3.06 -2.50
N ALA A 46 15.64 2.37 -1.62
CA ALA A 46 15.42 2.49 -0.18
C ALA A 46 15.70 3.93 0.31
N ALA A 47 16.72 4.60 -0.22
CA ALA A 47 16.99 5.99 0.08
C ALA A 47 15.85 6.92 -0.36
N ALA A 48 15.25 6.69 -1.52
CA ALA A 48 14.08 7.45 -1.99
C ALA A 48 12.88 7.28 -1.05
N VAL A 49 12.62 6.04 -0.59
CA VAL A 49 11.57 5.76 0.39
C VAL A 49 11.87 6.43 1.73
N ARG A 50 13.14 6.40 2.18
CA ARG A 50 13.58 7.06 3.42
C ARG A 50 13.28 8.56 3.43
N CYS A 51 13.45 9.25 2.29
CA CYS A 51 13.11 10.67 2.19
C CYS A 51 11.63 10.91 2.53
N ILE A 52 10.73 10.10 1.98
CA ILE A 52 9.30 10.22 2.28
C ILE A 52 8.99 9.91 3.75
N PHE A 53 9.68 8.92 4.36
CA PHE A 53 9.49 8.63 5.78
C PHE A 53 9.95 9.78 6.68
N ASN A 54 11.01 10.50 6.32
CA ASN A 54 11.39 11.73 7.03
C ASN A 54 10.30 12.81 6.90
N ASP A 55 9.78 13.02 5.68
CA ASP A 55 8.72 14.00 5.45
C ASP A 55 7.43 13.65 6.24
N LEU A 56 7.10 12.36 6.34
CA LEU A 56 5.96 11.89 7.13
C LEU A 56 6.19 12.11 8.63
N LYS A 57 7.38 11.77 9.14
CA LYS A 57 7.75 11.99 10.54
C LYS A 57 7.69 13.47 10.93
N ASP A 58 8.13 14.35 10.04
CA ASP A 58 8.15 15.79 10.30
C ASP A 58 6.74 16.42 10.33
N GLN A 59 5.76 15.75 9.71
CA GLN A 59 4.40 16.25 9.57
C GLN A 59 3.38 15.57 10.48
N PHE A 60 3.63 14.33 10.91
CA PHE A 60 2.64 13.51 11.62
C PHE A 60 3.24 12.75 12.80
N ASP A 61 2.55 12.73 13.91
CA ASP A 61 2.86 11.85 15.06
C ASP A 61 2.26 10.47 14.79
N ILE A 62 3.07 9.57 14.22
CA ILE A 62 2.63 8.22 13.83
C ILE A 62 2.82 7.27 15.01
N ASP A 63 1.71 6.65 15.44
CA ASP A 63 1.71 5.74 16.61
C ASP A 63 2.08 4.30 16.23
N LYS A 64 1.77 3.88 14.98
CA LYS A 64 1.93 2.50 14.53
C LYS A 64 2.16 2.42 13.03
N ILE A 65 2.98 1.46 12.62
CA ILE A 65 3.23 1.13 11.22
C ILE A 65 2.75 -0.30 10.97
N VAL A 66 1.93 -0.50 9.93
CA VAL A 66 1.49 -1.83 9.50
C VAL A 66 1.93 -2.06 8.06
N VAL A 67 2.64 -3.16 7.84
CA VAL A 67 3.22 -3.48 6.53
C VAL A 67 2.61 -4.77 5.99
N GLU A 68 2.25 -4.80 4.71
CA GLU A 68 1.82 -6.04 4.06
C GLU A 68 2.98 -7.04 4.04
N GLU A 69 2.72 -8.24 4.60
CA GLU A 69 3.66 -9.34 4.55
C GLU A 69 3.74 -9.92 3.14
N ASN A 70 4.93 -9.96 2.57
CA ASN A 70 5.14 -10.60 1.28
C ASN A 70 4.84 -12.11 1.35
N LEU A 71 4.08 -12.59 0.36
CA LEU A 71 3.77 -14.02 0.23
C LEU A 71 5.06 -14.85 0.17
N GLN A 72 5.30 -15.65 1.20
CA GLN A 72 6.46 -16.55 1.28
C GLN A 72 6.25 -17.86 0.49
N ALA A 73 5.03 -18.10 -0.01
CA ALA A 73 4.71 -19.34 -0.69
C ALA A 73 5.07 -19.30 -2.19
N PHE A 74 5.98 -20.19 -2.57
CA PHE A 74 6.26 -20.44 -3.97
C PHE A 74 5.06 -21.14 -4.62
N ARG A 75 4.38 -20.42 -5.53
CA ARG A 75 3.37 -21.01 -6.41
C ARG A 75 3.95 -21.14 -7.81
N ARG A 76 4.01 -22.38 -8.34
CA ARG A 76 4.46 -22.64 -9.72
C ARG A 76 3.71 -21.74 -10.69
N GLY A 77 4.46 -21.02 -11.53
CA GLY A 77 3.90 -20.15 -12.59
C GLY A 77 3.65 -18.69 -12.23
N PHE A 78 3.82 -18.25 -10.96
CA PHE A 78 3.55 -16.85 -10.57
C PHE A 78 4.79 -15.99 -10.38
N SER A 79 5.82 -16.50 -9.71
CA SER A 79 7.05 -15.73 -9.49
C SER A 79 8.25 -16.66 -9.33
N SER A 80 9.41 -16.23 -9.82
CA SER A 80 10.66 -16.97 -9.60
C SER A 80 11.11 -16.87 -8.14
N ALA A 81 11.87 -17.87 -7.64
CA ALA A 81 12.47 -17.82 -6.31
C ALA A 81 13.33 -16.55 -6.12
N LYS A 82 14.01 -16.11 -7.19
CA LYS A 82 14.79 -14.86 -7.20
C LYS A 82 13.89 -13.64 -6.96
N THR A 83 12.74 -13.58 -7.62
CA THR A 83 11.78 -12.46 -7.44
C THR A 83 11.27 -12.42 -6.01
N LEU A 84 10.83 -13.56 -5.45
CA LEU A 84 10.33 -13.63 -4.08
C LEU A 84 11.42 -13.25 -3.06
N SER A 85 12.64 -13.74 -3.23
CA SER A 85 13.78 -13.38 -2.36
C SER A 85 14.08 -11.87 -2.45
N THR A 86 14.02 -11.27 -3.64
CA THR A 86 14.26 -9.84 -3.81
C THR A 86 13.19 -9.00 -3.13
N LEU A 87 11.91 -9.38 -3.29
CA LEU A 87 10.79 -8.71 -2.64
C LEU A 87 10.87 -8.81 -1.12
N ALA A 88 11.13 -10.02 -0.58
CA ALA A 88 11.23 -10.22 0.86
C ALA A 88 12.39 -9.41 1.49
N ARG A 89 13.55 -9.37 0.83
CA ARG A 89 14.69 -8.55 1.28
C ARG A 89 14.35 -7.07 1.26
N PHE A 90 13.74 -6.59 0.18
CA PHE A 90 13.37 -5.18 0.05
C PHE A 90 12.31 -4.78 1.08
N ASN A 91 11.27 -5.62 1.28
CA ASN A 91 10.27 -5.41 2.32
C ASN A 91 10.91 -5.30 3.70
N GLY A 92 11.83 -6.21 4.07
CA GLY A 92 12.55 -6.15 5.33
C GLY A 92 13.37 -4.86 5.49
N VAL A 93 14.03 -4.39 4.43
CA VAL A 93 14.77 -3.11 4.46
C VAL A 93 13.83 -1.94 4.66
N ILE A 94 12.70 -1.88 3.94
CA ILE A 94 11.75 -0.78 4.06
C ILE A 94 11.05 -0.79 5.43
N SER A 95 10.69 -1.97 5.94
CA SER A 95 10.09 -2.10 7.28
C SER A 95 11.05 -1.62 8.38
N PHE A 96 12.32 -2.01 8.31
CA PHE A 96 13.35 -1.52 9.21
C PHE A 96 13.52 0.01 9.12
N LEU A 97 13.60 0.55 7.90
CA LEU A 97 13.71 2.01 7.70
C LEU A 97 12.49 2.77 8.23
N ALA A 98 11.30 2.20 8.09
CA ALA A 98 10.08 2.81 8.61
C ALA A 98 10.14 2.93 10.14
N GLU A 99 10.52 1.86 10.84
CA GLU A 99 10.70 1.86 12.29
C GLU A 99 11.84 2.79 12.72
N ASP A 100 13.01 2.70 12.08
CA ASP A 100 14.21 3.50 12.43
C ASP A 100 13.98 5.00 12.24
N VAL A 101 13.33 5.40 11.14
CA VAL A 101 13.12 6.80 10.81
C VAL A 101 11.93 7.39 11.56
N ILE A 102 10.78 6.72 11.53
CA ILE A 102 9.53 7.24 12.10
C ILE A 102 9.55 7.07 13.63
N GLY A 103 10.10 5.96 14.14
CA GLY A 103 10.17 5.68 15.56
C GLY A 103 8.92 4.98 16.11
N ALA A 104 7.99 4.56 15.25
CA ALA A 104 6.79 3.82 15.63
C ALA A 104 6.97 2.31 15.38
N PRO A 105 6.34 1.43 16.20
CA PRO A 105 6.50 -0.02 16.06
C PRO A 105 5.89 -0.53 14.75
N VAL A 106 6.59 -1.48 14.10
CA VAL A 106 6.15 -2.14 12.87
C VAL A 106 5.44 -3.45 13.18
N THR A 107 4.28 -3.66 12.60
CA THR A 107 3.54 -4.93 12.59
C THR A 107 3.37 -5.43 11.16
N MET A 108 3.67 -6.70 10.90
CA MET A 108 3.42 -7.32 9.61
C MET A 108 2.05 -7.97 9.57
N VAL A 109 1.33 -7.84 8.45
CA VAL A 109 0.02 -8.46 8.27
C VAL A 109 -0.08 -9.18 6.93
N ASN A 110 -0.59 -10.41 6.97
CA ASN A 110 -0.87 -11.16 5.74
C ASN A 110 -1.99 -10.51 4.95
N VAL A 111 -1.85 -10.40 3.62
CA VAL A 111 -2.81 -9.75 2.71
C VAL A 111 -4.25 -10.27 2.85
N ASN A 112 -4.44 -11.59 2.99
CA ASN A 112 -5.79 -12.14 3.11
C ASN A 112 -6.42 -11.81 4.46
N ASN A 113 -5.62 -11.80 5.53
CA ASN A 113 -6.05 -11.38 6.86
C ASN A 113 -6.39 -9.89 6.85
N ALA A 114 -5.53 -9.05 6.28
CA ALA A 114 -5.78 -7.61 6.17
C ALA A 114 -7.09 -7.31 5.43
N ARG A 115 -7.34 -7.96 4.27
CA ARG A 115 -8.60 -7.82 3.53
C ARG A 115 -9.80 -8.25 4.34
N SER A 116 -9.70 -9.36 5.07
CA SER A 116 -10.78 -9.85 5.93
C SER A 116 -11.09 -8.86 7.05
N LEU A 117 -10.08 -8.36 7.74
CA LEU A 117 -10.21 -7.38 8.81
C LEU A 117 -10.75 -6.04 8.31
N ALA A 118 -10.35 -5.59 7.13
CA ALA A 118 -10.88 -4.41 6.46
C ALA A 118 -12.28 -4.60 5.86
N GLY A 119 -12.90 -5.79 6.01
CA GLY A 119 -14.24 -6.09 5.50
C GLY A 119 -14.32 -6.25 3.97
N ILE A 120 -13.19 -6.43 3.28
CA ILE A 120 -13.15 -6.54 1.82
C ILE A 120 -13.44 -7.98 1.40
N LYS A 121 -14.51 -8.14 0.62
CA LYS A 121 -14.94 -9.42 0.07
C LYS A 121 -14.49 -9.55 -1.38
N ILE A 122 -13.76 -10.62 -1.68
CA ILE A 122 -13.30 -10.93 -3.05
C ILE A 122 -14.22 -11.97 -3.67
N ASP A 123 -14.86 -11.60 -4.78
CA ASP A 123 -15.62 -12.53 -5.61
C ASP A 123 -14.69 -13.18 -6.65
N ARG A 124 -14.44 -14.49 -6.49
CA ARG A 124 -13.59 -15.25 -7.43
C ARG A 124 -14.27 -15.53 -8.78
N LYS A 125 -15.57 -15.27 -8.89
CA LYS A 125 -16.34 -15.45 -10.14
C LYS A 125 -16.48 -14.14 -10.91
N SER A 126 -16.04 -13.03 -10.35
CA SER A 126 -16.07 -11.71 -11.00
C SER A 126 -15.13 -11.66 -12.20
N ASP A 127 -15.51 -10.93 -13.24
CA ASP A 127 -14.65 -10.59 -14.37
C ASP A 127 -13.53 -9.60 -14.00
N LEU A 128 -13.64 -8.94 -12.85
CA LEU A 128 -12.63 -8.04 -12.33
C LEU A 128 -11.50 -8.82 -11.66
N SER A 129 -10.27 -8.40 -11.92
CA SER A 129 -9.12 -8.90 -11.18
C SER A 129 -9.24 -8.60 -9.68
N ILE A 130 -8.55 -9.37 -8.83
CA ILE A 130 -8.54 -9.12 -7.38
C ILE A 130 -8.11 -7.68 -7.06
N LYS A 131 -7.11 -7.15 -7.76
CA LYS A 131 -6.64 -5.76 -7.57
C LYS A 131 -7.72 -4.73 -7.91
N GLU A 132 -8.47 -4.93 -8.98
CA GLU A 132 -9.59 -4.05 -9.33
C GLU A 132 -10.72 -4.11 -8.30
N GLN A 133 -11.01 -5.30 -7.77
CA GLN A 133 -12.01 -5.47 -6.71
C GLN A 133 -11.58 -4.75 -5.41
N VAL A 134 -10.32 -4.88 -5.00
CA VAL A 134 -9.77 -4.18 -3.84
C VAL A 134 -9.85 -2.67 -4.04
N LEU A 135 -9.35 -2.16 -5.17
CA LEU A 135 -9.40 -0.73 -5.49
C LEU A 135 -10.84 -0.19 -5.46
N ASN A 136 -11.79 -0.91 -6.09
CA ASN A 136 -13.19 -0.51 -6.08
C ASN A 136 -13.79 -0.54 -4.67
N SER A 137 -13.40 -1.50 -3.84
CA SER A 137 -13.85 -1.55 -2.44
C SER A 137 -13.34 -0.35 -1.66
N ILE A 138 -12.05 -0.01 -1.78
CA ILE A 138 -11.47 1.14 -1.06
C ILE A 138 -12.05 2.47 -1.57
N LYS A 139 -12.31 2.62 -2.86
CA LYS A 139 -12.99 3.82 -3.39
C LYS A 139 -14.37 4.07 -2.77
N ASN A 140 -15.01 3.03 -2.24
CA ASN A 140 -16.35 3.11 -1.66
C ASN A 140 -16.37 3.18 -0.13
N VAL A 141 -15.22 3.06 0.57
CA VAL A 141 -15.22 3.26 2.01
C VAL A 141 -15.31 4.75 2.37
N PRO A 142 -15.96 5.10 3.49
CA PRO A 142 -16.21 6.49 3.86
C PRO A 142 -14.93 7.34 3.97
N GLU A 143 -13.84 6.77 4.46
CA GLU A 143 -12.55 7.43 4.61
C GLU A 143 -11.99 7.96 3.29
N PHE A 144 -12.32 7.32 2.16
CA PHE A 144 -11.82 7.68 0.83
C PHE A 144 -12.83 8.47 -0.02
N GLN A 145 -13.98 8.85 0.56
CA GLN A 145 -14.92 9.74 -0.12
C GLN A 145 -14.28 11.10 -0.37
N GLY A 146 -14.19 11.50 -1.64
CA GLY A 146 -13.52 12.73 -2.04
C GLY A 146 -12.02 12.64 -2.24
N PHE A 147 -11.40 11.47 -2.01
CA PHE A 147 -9.99 11.26 -2.34
C PHE A 147 -9.76 11.33 -3.85
N PHE A 148 -8.76 12.09 -4.26
CA PHE A 148 -8.41 12.27 -5.67
C PHE A 148 -7.47 11.15 -6.13
N TRP A 149 -8.03 10.11 -6.73
CA TRP A 149 -7.27 8.97 -7.25
C TRP A 149 -6.44 9.36 -8.47
N PRO A 150 -5.15 9.00 -8.52
CA PRO A 150 -4.31 9.24 -9.69
C PRO A 150 -4.89 8.61 -10.96
N THR A 151 -4.83 9.35 -12.06
CA THR A 151 -5.29 8.85 -13.37
C THR A 151 -4.23 9.00 -14.43
N LYS A 152 -4.33 8.20 -15.49
CA LYS A 152 -3.48 8.33 -16.67
C LYS A 152 -4.29 8.23 -17.95
N THR A 153 -3.88 8.99 -18.95
CA THR A 153 -4.44 8.89 -20.32
C THR A 153 -3.60 7.92 -21.14
N LEU A 154 -4.26 6.95 -21.76
CA LEU A 154 -3.59 5.95 -22.61
C LEU A 154 -3.09 6.59 -23.90
N LYS A 155 -1.79 6.42 -24.18
CA LYS A 155 -1.11 7.05 -25.34
C LYS A 155 -1.13 6.19 -26.61
N SER A 156 -1.49 4.90 -26.50
CA SER A 156 -1.48 3.94 -27.61
C SER A 156 -2.52 2.81 -27.45
N GLY A 157 -2.68 1.98 -28.47
CA GLY A 157 -3.59 0.83 -28.48
C GLY A 157 -5.06 1.18 -28.74
N PRO A 158 -5.96 0.18 -28.70
CA PRO A 158 -7.39 0.35 -29.03
C PRO A 158 -8.14 1.32 -28.09
N ARG A 159 -7.59 1.58 -26.91
CA ARG A 159 -8.15 2.49 -25.92
C ARG A 159 -7.39 3.83 -25.82
N LYS A 160 -6.61 4.21 -26.87
CA LYS A 160 -5.90 5.49 -26.93
C LYS A 160 -6.85 6.67 -26.63
N GLY A 161 -6.42 7.59 -25.81
CA GLY A 161 -7.20 8.77 -25.39
C GLY A 161 -8.15 8.52 -24.22
N LYS A 162 -8.37 7.27 -23.77
CA LYS A 162 -9.16 7.01 -22.58
C LYS A 162 -8.33 7.30 -21.32
N THR A 163 -8.96 7.96 -20.36
CA THR A 163 -8.41 8.12 -19.00
C THR A 163 -8.82 6.92 -18.16
N ILE A 164 -7.86 6.34 -17.46
CA ILE A 164 -8.02 5.20 -16.57
C ILE A 164 -7.30 5.46 -15.25
N ASP A 165 -7.59 4.68 -14.22
CA ASP A 165 -6.80 4.69 -12.99
C ASP A 165 -5.32 4.45 -13.30
N ALA A 166 -4.45 5.21 -12.69
CA ALA A 166 -3.02 5.00 -12.78
C ALA A 166 -2.62 3.71 -12.05
N PRO A 167 -1.51 3.02 -12.42
CA PRO A 167 -1.08 1.80 -11.75
C PRO A 167 -0.89 1.96 -10.25
N GLU A 168 -0.46 3.13 -9.81
CA GLU A 168 -0.21 3.50 -8.42
C GLU A 168 -1.46 3.37 -7.54
N CYS A 169 -2.66 3.49 -8.13
CA CYS A 169 -3.93 3.33 -7.39
C CYS A 169 -4.06 1.97 -6.72
N PHE A 170 -3.51 0.92 -7.32
CA PHE A 170 -3.58 -0.43 -6.74
C PHE A 170 -2.72 -0.55 -5.48
N ASP A 171 -1.51 0.01 -5.51
CA ASP A 171 -0.58 -0.02 -4.37
C ASP A 171 -1.08 0.92 -3.25
N ILE A 172 -1.68 2.07 -3.58
CA ILE A 172 -2.38 2.95 -2.62
C ILE A 172 -3.54 2.19 -1.96
N ALA A 173 -4.35 1.48 -2.74
CA ALA A 173 -5.49 0.74 -2.21
C ALA A 173 -5.06 -0.43 -1.31
N ASP A 174 -4.03 -1.19 -1.68
CA ASP A 174 -3.49 -2.28 -0.86
C ASP A 174 -2.89 -1.70 0.46
N ALA A 175 -2.20 -0.56 0.43
CA ALA A 175 -1.73 0.15 1.63
C ALA A 175 -2.90 0.63 2.52
N ALA A 176 -3.99 1.12 1.92
CA ALA A 176 -5.20 1.52 2.65
C ALA A 176 -5.86 0.32 3.35
N VAL A 177 -5.92 -0.85 2.69
CA VAL A 177 -6.41 -2.11 3.29
C VAL A 177 -5.62 -2.46 4.54
N VAL A 178 -4.29 -2.40 4.46
CA VAL A 178 -3.39 -2.71 5.57
C VAL A 178 -3.61 -1.71 6.72
N CYS A 179 -3.77 -0.44 6.40
CA CYS A 179 -4.02 0.61 7.38
C CYS A 179 -5.38 0.41 8.09
N LEU A 180 -6.46 0.15 7.34
CA LEU A 180 -7.79 -0.12 7.90
C LEU A 180 -7.81 -1.37 8.78
N ALA A 181 -7.04 -2.39 8.41
CA ALA A 181 -6.95 -3.63 9.20
C ALA A 181 -6.28 -3.41 10.58
N ALA A 182 -5.48 -2.38 10.74
CA ALA A 182 -4.67 -2.15 11.94
C ALA A 182 -5.50 -2.04 13.22
N ILE A 183 -6.68 -1.42 13.15
CA ILE A 183 -7.57 -1.24 14.32
C ILE A 183 -8.12 -2.57 14.84
N MET A 184 -8.30 -3.54 13.95
CA MET A 184 -8.83 -4.87 14.29
C MET A 184 -7.73 -5.84 14.75
N LEU A 185 -6.46 -5.48 14.58
CA LEU A 185 -5.32 -6.28 15.06
C LEU A 185 -5.05 -6.09 16.55
N GLU A 186 -5.70 -5.12 17.18
CA GLU A 186 -5.55 -4.80 18.61
C GLU A 186 -6.67 -5.36 19.48
N GLN A 187 -7.68 -5.97 18.87
CA GLN A 187 -8.78 -6.64 19.56
C GLN A 187 -8.53 -8.15 19.71
#